data_94780ec0b4ad799f8686d98ef17e0413
#
_entry.id   94780ec0b4ad799f8686d98ef17e0413
#
_cell.length_a   1.000
_cell.length_b   1.000
_cell.length_c   1.000
_cell.angle_alpha   90.00
_cell.angle_beta   90.00
_cell.angle_gamma   90.00
#
_symmetry.space_group_name_H-M   'P 1'
#
loop_
_entity.id
_entity.type
_entity.pdbx_description
1 polymer ?
#
loop_
_entity_poly.entity_id
_entity_poly.type
_entity_poly.pdbx_seq_one_letter_code
_entity_poly.pdbx_strand_id
1 'polypeptide(L)'
;MRRIEGRAGGLGPWAERFQVRFAVASAVFSVLYATSLVIGRNLAQTGACAIGSRATWVAVLLLALPLAVACYLALSYISSERFARRRVARGGRISHPFTLAWLVICIAWIPVLVARWPGDFSFDAMWQTAFIVPDKSNISDYWSHLNAWHPPLHSLWLAGSLLLGQALFDSYGAGLAFYTVTQVLVFSLCIARVVS
;
A
#
# COMPACT_ATOMS: atom_id res chain seq x y z
N MET A 1 17.78 -24.20 -52.27
CA MET A 1 17.74 -22.84 -51.69
C MET A 1 16.28 -22.46 -51.37
N ARG A 2 15.81 -22.69 -50.13
CA ARG A 2 14.45 -22.26 -49.67
C ARG A 2 14.57 -20.88 -49.02
N ARG A 3 13.98 -19.87 -49.66
CA ARG A 3 13.80 -18.52 -49.12
C ARG A 3 12.93 -18.63 -47.88
N ILE A 4 13.49 -18.31 -46.72
CA ILE A 4 12.74 -18.08 -45.49
C ILE A 4 12.19 -16.65 -45.62
N GLU A 5 10.96 -16.54 -46.12
CA GLU A 5 10.21 -15.27 -46.05
C GLU A 5 9.97 -14.93 -44.57
N GLY A 6 10.63 -13.85 -44.16
CA GLY A 6 10.46 -13.29 -42.82
C GLY A 6 9.02 -12.83 -42.64
N ARG A 7 8.23 -13.62 -41.93
CA ARG A 7 6.95 -13.17 -41.37
C ARG A 7 7.24 -12.00 -40.40
N ALA A 8 7.03 -10.79 -40.88
CA ALA A 8 6.85 -9.65 -40.01
C ALA A 8 5.65 -9.95 -39.09
N GLY A 9 5.95 -10.50 -37.91
CA GLY A 9 4.95 -10.94 -36.94
C GLY A 9 4.29 -9.73 -36.29
N GLY A 10 3.19 -9.25 -36.89
CA GLY A 10 2.22 -8.45 -36.16
C GLY A 10 1.80 -9.25 -34.91
N LEU A 11 1.73 -8.59 -33.79
CA LEU A 11 1.23 -9.17 -32.54
C LEU A 11 -0.14 -9.80 -32.84
N GLY A 12 -0.30 -11.09 -32.61
CA GLY A 12 -1.57 -11.77 -32.88
C GLY A 12 -2.69 -11.17 -32.02
N PRO A 13 -3.97 -11.32 -32.41
CA PRO A 13 -5.13 -10.72 -31.74
C PRO A 13 -5.19 -10.94 -30.21
N TRP A 14 -4.56 -12.01 -29.73
CA TRP A 14 -4.47 -12.33 -28.30
C TRP A 14 -3.48 -11.42 -27.56
N ALA A 15 -2.35 -11.10 -28.17
CA ALA A 15 -1.34 -10.23 -27.57
C ALA A 15 -1.85 -8.79 -27.47
N GLU A 16 -2.60 -8.31 -28.47
CA GLU A 16 -3.25 -6.99 -28.45
C GLU A 16 -4.31 -6.91 -27.32
N ARG A 17 -5.14 -7.96 -27.17
CA ARG A 17 -6.14 -8.02 -26.08
C ARG A 17 -5.49 -8.01 -24.70
N PHE A 18 -4.34 -8.65 -24.51
CA PHE A 18 -3.59 -8.64 -23.27
C PHE A 18 -3.05 -7.25 -22.96
N GLN A 19 -2.50 -6.55 -23.95
CA GLN A 19 -1.98 -5.19 -23.79
C GLN A 19 -3.08 -4.20 -23.39
N VAL A 20 -4.27 -4.29 -24.00
CA VAL A 20 -5.42 -3.45 -23.63
C VAL A 20 -5.86 -3.70 -22.19
N ARG A 21 -5.92 -4.96 -21.76
CA ARG A 21 -6.28 -5.30 -20.36
C ARG A 21 -5.27 -4.74 -19.36
N PHE A 22 -3.97 -4.80 -19.65
CA PHE A 22 -2.95 -4.20 -18.80
C PHE A 22 -3.04 -2.68 -18.77
N ALA A 23 -3.30 -2.04 -19.90
CA ALA A 23 -3.49 -0.61 -19.96
C ALA A 23 -4.70 -0.16 -19.11
N VAL A 24 -5.83 -0.84 -19.26
CA VAL A 24 -7.05 -0.56 -18.47
C VAL A 24 -6.80 -0.80 -16.98
N ALA A 25 -6.23 -1.95 -16.61
CA ALA A 25 -5.95 -2.29 -15.22
C ALA A 25 -4.99 -1.27 -14.58
N SER A 26 -3.92 -0.90 -15.30
CA SER A 26 -2.96 0.11 -14.84
C SER A 26 -3.61 1.48 -14.66
N ALA A 27 -4.45 1.91 -15.60
CA ALA A 27 -5.15 3.19 -15.53
C ALA A 27 -6.13 3.22 -14.35
N VAL A 28 -6.97 2.19 -14.21
CA VAL A 28 -7.94 2.10 -13.10
C VAL A 28 -7.24 2.08 -11.75
N PHE A 29 -6.23 1.22 -11.58
CA PHE A 29 -5.45 1.15 -10.35
C PHE A 29 -4.81 2.50 -10.02
N SER A 30 -4.16 3.14 -10.99
CA SER A 30 -3.44 4.40 -10.78
C SER A 30 -4.35 5.56 -10.45
N VAL A 31 -5.53 5.63 -11.07
CA VAL A 31 -6.54 6.66 -10.75
C VAL A 31 -7.07 6.46 -9.34
N LEU A 32 -7.46 5.24 -8.98
CA LEU A 32 -7.97 4.94 -7.63
C LEU A 32 -6.91 5.22 -6.56
N TYR A 33 -5.67 4.79 -6.80
CA TYR A 33 -4.56 4.99 -5.86
C TYR A 33 -4.20 6.47 -5.70
N ALA A 34 -4.03 7.21 -6.81
CA ALA A 34 -3.75 8.63 -6.79
C ALA A 34 -4.87 9.45 -6.13
N THR A 35 -6.13 9.10 -6.41
CA THR A 35 -7.30 9.73 -5.78
C THR A 35 -7.28 9.52 -4.27
N SER A 36 -7.04 8.30 -3.82
CA SER A 36 -6.95 7.97 -2.39
C SER A 36 -5.83 8.74 -1.70
N LEU A 37 -4.65 8.85 -2.33
CA LEU A 37 -3.51 9.58 -1.76
C LEU A 37 -3.79 11.10 -1.68
N VAL A 38 -4.28 11.71 -2.76
CA VAL A 38 -4.50 13.16 -2.81
C VAL A 38 -5.64 13.56 -1.87
N ILE A 39 -6.76 12.84 -1.90
CA ILE A 39 -7.89 13.10 -1.00
C ILE A 39 -7.48 12.86 0.45
N GLY A 40 -6.79 11.76 0.73
CA GLY A 40 -6.29 11.46 2.06
C GLY A 40 -5.35 12.53 2.59
N ARG A 41 -4.43 13.06 1.76
CA ARG A 41 -3.56 14.18 2.12
C ARG A 41 -4.35 15.46 2.41
N ASN A 42 -5.32 15.81 1.54
CA ASN A 42 -6.15 16.99 1.75
C ASN A 42 -6.93 16.88 3.06
N LEU A 43 -7.54 15.73 3.31
CA LEU A 43 -8.27 15.46 4.54
C LEU A 43 -7.37 15.60 5.79
N ALA A 44 -6.15 15.04 5.72
CA ALA A 44 -5.19 15.13 6.83
C ALA A 44 -4.70 16.56 7.09
N GLN A 45 -4.54 17.39 6.05
CA GLN A 45 -4.00 18.73 6.18
C GLN A 45 -5.04 19.80 6.46
N THR A 46 -6.24 19.63 5.92
CA THR A 46 -7.28 20.69 5.93
C THR A 46 -8.58 20.26 6.61
N GLY A 47 -8.72 18.98 6.99
CA GLY A 47 -9.97 18.41 7.50
C GLY A 47 -11.06 18.27 6.43
N ALA A 48 -10.76 18.54 5.15
CA ALA A 48 -11.73 18.50 4.05
C ALA A 48 -11.23 17.65 2.89
N CYS A 49 -12.13 16.85 2.28
CA CYS A 49 -11.78 16.00 1.12
C CYS A 49 -11.46 16.82 -0.14
N ALA A 50 -11.89 18.08 -0.22
CA ALA A 50 -11.68 19.01 -1.34
C ALA A 50 -12.01 18.44 -2.74
N ILE A 51 -12.97 17.51 -2.84
CA ILE A 51 -13.36 16.81 -4.10
C ILE A 51 -13.85 17.79 -5.16
N GLY A 52 -14.49 18.92 -4.76
CA GLY A 52 -14.93 19.96 -5.67
C GLY A 52 -13.81 20.85 -6.23
N SER A 53 -12.59 20.73 -5.75
CA SER A 53 -11.46 21.56 -6.18
C SER A 53 -10.82 21.05 -7.47
N ARG A 54 -10.67 21.96 -8.45
CA ARG A 54 -9.93 21.66 -9.69
C ARG A 54 -8.47 21.29 -9.41
N ALA A 55 -7.84 21.92 -8.41
CA ALA A 55 -6.46 21.63 -8.01
C ALA A 55 -6.31 20.18 -7.51
N THR A 56 -7.29 19.65 -6.79
CA THR A 56 -7.30 18.24 -6.36
C THR A 56 -7.23 17.29 -7.56
N TRP A 57 -8.07 17.51 -8.57
CA TRP A 57 -8.08 16.64 -9.76
C TRP A 57 -6.84 16.79 -10.64
N VAL A 58 -6.27 18.00 -10.73
CA VAL A 58 -4.97 18.19 -11.38
C VAL A 58 -3.88 17.40 -10.66
N ALA A 59 -3.82 17.46 -9.34
CA ALA A 59 -2.87 16.68 -8.56
C ALA A 59 -3.07 15.16 -8.73
N VAL A 60 -4.32 14.69 -8.76
CA VAL A 60 -4.66 13.28 -9.05
C VAL A 60 -4.12 12.88 -10.43
N LEU A 61 -4.36 13.68 -11.48
CA LEU A 61 -3.90 13.36 -12.83
C LEU A 61 -2.37 13.35 -12.92
N LEU A 62 -1.70 14.34 -12.30
CA LEU A 62 -0.23 14.42 -12.30
C LEU A 62 0.42 13.21 -11.61
N LEU A 63 -0.25 12.62 -10.62
CA LEU A 63 0.23 11.41 -9.96
C LEU A 63 -0.20 10.13 -10.69
N ALA A 64 -1.43 10.08 -11.18
CA ALA A 64 -1.99 8.89 -11.82
C ALA A 64 -1.30 8.56 -13.15
N LEU A 65 -0.96 9.57 -13.98
CA LEU A 65 -0.35 9.34 -15.27
C LEU A 65 1.00 8.61 -15.20
N PRO A 66 2.01 9.12 -14.45
CA PRO A 66 3.29 8.42 -14.36
C PRO A 66 3.14 7.04 -13.70
N LEU A 67 2.25 6.89 -12.73
CA LEU A 67 1.98 5.62 -12.08
C LEU A 67 1.35 4.62 -13.06
N ALA A 68 0.40 5.05 -13.90
CA ALA A 68 -0.22 4.20 -14.92
C ALA A 68 0.83 3.70 -15.94
N VAL A 69 1.71 4.59 -16.38
CA VAL A 69 2.81 4.23 -17.29
C VAL A 69 3.75 3.21 -16.60
N ALA A 70 4.15 3.46 -15.37
CA ALA A 70 5.03 2.55 -14.62
C ALA A 70 4.39 1.18 -14.42
N CYS A 71 3.12 1.11 -14.00
CA CYS A 71 2.37 -0.13 -13.85
C CYS A 71 2.23 -0.87 -15.18
N TYR A 72 1.88 -0.17 -16.26
CA TYR A 72 1.75 -0.76 -17.59
C TYR A 72 3.08 -1.36 -18.07
N LEU A 73 4.17 -0.61 -17.93
CA LEU A 73 5.50 -1.10 -18.32
C LEU A 73 5.92 -2.31 -17.48
N ALA A 74 5.66 -2.29 -16.17
CA ALA A 74 5.94 -3.42 -15.28
C ALA A 74 5.14 -4.67 -15.68
N LEU A 75 3.83 -4.55 -15.89
CA LEU A 75 2.98 -5.66 -16.31
C LEU A 75 3.38 -6.19 -17.69
N SER A 76 3.66 -5.30 -18.64
CA SER A 76 4.12 -5.67 -19.98
C SER A 76 5.48 -6.37 -19.94
N TYR A 77 6.41 -5.91 -19.09
CA TYR A 77 7.71 -6.55 -18.90
C TYR A 77 7.56 -7.95 -18.30
N ILE A 78 6.79 -8.11 -17.22
CA ILE A 78 6.56 -9.38 -16.53
C ILE A 78 5.90 -10.40 -17.47
N SER A 79 5.01 -9.94 -18.35
CA SER A 79 4.29 -10.76 -19.33
C SER A 79 5.10 -11.03 -20.60
N SER A 80 6.27 -10.41 -20.74
CA SER A 80 7.09 -10.55 -21.96
C SER A 80 7.74 -11.94 -22.07
N GLU A 81 7.92 -12.41 -23.31
CA GLU A 81 8.66 -13.65 -23.56
C GLU A 81 10.10 -13.58 -23.03
N ARG A 82 10.71 -12.38 -23.00
CA ARG A 82 12.06 -12.20 -22.44
C ARG A 82 12.12 -12.55 -20.97
N PHE A 83 11.10 -12.13 -20.20
CA PHE A 83 11.00 -12.49 -18.80
C PHE A 83 10.73 -13.98 -18.61
N ALA A 84 9.82 -14.56 -19.41
CA ALA A 84 9.53 -15.99 -19.41
C ALA A 84 10.78 -16.83 -19.75
N ARG A 85 11.53 -16.46 -20.80
CA ARG A 85 12.79 -17.13 -21.19
C ARG A 85 13.86 -17.01 -20.10
N ARG A 86 14.02 -15.86 -19.46
CA ARG A 86 14.95 -15.69 -18.33
C ARG A 86 14.55 -16.55 -17.13
N ARG A 87 13.25 -16.68 -16.87
CA ARG A 87 12.73 -17.54 -15.81
C ARG A 87 13.04 -19.02 -16.08
N VAL A 88 12.83 -19.49 -17.31
CA VAL A 88 13.14 -20.86 -17.73
C VAL A 88 14.64 -21.12 -17.70
N ALA A 89 15.46 -20.19 -18.21
CA ALA A 89 16.92 -20.31 -18.22
C ALA A 89 17.52 -20.36 -16.79
N ARG A 90 16.84 -19.80 -15.79
CA ARG A 90 17.22 -19.87 -14.36
C ARG A 90 16.62 -21.08 -13.63
N GLY A 91 16.17 -22.11 -14.34
CA GLY A 91 15.56 -23.30 -13.75
C GLY A 91 14.07 -23.15 -13.37
N GLY A 92 13.42 -22.10 -13.83
CA GLY A 92 11.96 -21.92 -13.77
C GLY A 92 11.36 -21.74 -12.37
N ARG A 93 12.12 -22.00 -11.30
CA ARG A 93 11.63 -21.99 -9.93
C ARG A 93 12.14 -20.71 -9.23
N ILE A 94 11.20 -19.85 -8.80
CA ILE A 94 11.54 -18.77 -7.87
C ILE A 94 11.96 -19.48 -6.58
N SER A 95 13.21 -19.33 -6.16
CA SER A 95 13.73 -20.02 -4.98
C SER A 95 12.99 -19.65 -3.69
N HIS A 96 12.48 -18.43 -3.62
CA HIS A 96 11.76 -17.90 -2.45
C HIS A 96 10.57 -17.04 -2.89
N PRO A 97 9.46 -17.63 -3.42
CA PRO A 97 8.32 -16.89 -3.92
C PRO A 97 7.65 -16.05 -2.82
N PHE A 98 7.53 -16.58 -1.62
CA PHE A 98 7.02 -15.90 -0.45
C PHE A 98 7.82 -14.65 -0.11
N THR A 99 9.13 -14.76 0.03
CA THR A 99 10.00 -13.62 0.38
C THR A 99 9.94 -12.54 -0.69
N LEU A 100 9.92 -12.93 -1.97
CA LEU A 100 9.80 -11.97 -3.07
C LEU A 100 8.44 -11.24 -3.04
N ALA A 101 7.35 -11.97 -2.85
CA ALA A 101 6.02 -11.38 -2.74
C ALA A 101 5.95 -10.41 -1.54
N TRP A 102 6.44 -10.81 -0.40
CA TRP A 102 6.50 -9.98 0.79
C TRP A 102 7.28 -8.68 0.58
N LEU A 103 8.48 -8.76 0.02
CA LEU A 103 9.29 -7.58 -0.28
C LEU A 103 8.60 -6.63 -1.26
N VAL A 104 7.99 -7.16 -2.33
CA VAL A 104 7.26 -6.34 -3.30
C VAL A 104 6.10 -5.61 -2.64
N ILE A 105 5.35 -6.27 -1.77
CA ILE A 105 4.23 -5.66 -1.05
C ILE A 105 4.74 -4.60 -0.07
N CYS A 106 5.82 -4.88 0.68
CA CYS A 106 6.43 -3.90 1.58
C CYS A 106 6.90 -2.64 0.83
N ILE A 107 7.56 -2.81 -0.33
CA ILE A 107 7.99 -1.70 -1.18
C ILE A 107 6.79 -0.88 -1.67
N ALA A 108 5.69 -1.54 -2.04
CA ALA A 108 4.47 -0.86 -2.47
C ALA A 108 3.82 0.00 -1.36
N TRP A 109 4.06 -0.33 -0.09
CA TRP A 109 3.60 0.47 1.05
C TRP A 109 4.46 1.70 1.35
N ILE A 110 5.71 1.78 0.86
CA ILE A 110 6.62 2.90 1.17
C ILE A 110 6.01 4.26 0.88
N PRO A 111 5.35 4.52 -0.28
CA PRO A 111 4.75 5.83 -0.54
C PRO A 111 3.68 6.22 0.47
N VAL A 112 2.89 5.25 0.93
CA VAL A 112 1.85 5.47 1.94
C VAL A 112 2.49 5.76 3.30
N LEU A 113 3.50 5.00 3.69
CA LEU A 113 4.25 5.25 4.92
C LEU A 113 4.87 6.65 4.94
N VAL A 114 5.50 7.06 3.84
CA VAL A 114 6.10 8.40 3.74
C VAL A 114 5.04 9.50 3.81
N ALA A 115 3.89 9.31 3.13
CA ALA A 115 2.82 10.29 3.10
C ALA A 115 2.09 10.45 4.44
N ARG A 116 2.09 9.41 5.27
CA ARG A 116 1.33 9.34 6.52
C ARG A 116 2.20 9.19 7.77
N TRP A 117 3.50 9.43 7.63
CA TRP A 117 4.43 9.29 8.74
C TRP A 117 4.13 10.27 9.89
N PRO A 118 4.18 9.84 11.17
CA PRO A 118 4.50 8.51 11.72
C PRO A 118 3.33 7.53 11.73
N GLY A 119 2.19 7.88 11.19
CA GLY A 119 0.91 7.19 11.17
C GLY A 119 -0.22 8.14 11.50
N ASP A 120 -1.45 7.69 11.25
CA ASP A 120 -2.65 8.46 11.63
C ASP A 120 -3.17 7.96 12.98
N PHE A 121 -3.25 8.86 13.93
CA PHE A 121 -3.91 8.62 15.21
C PHE A 121 -5.36 9.06 15.07
N SER A 122 -6.21 8.15 14.60
CA SER A 122 -7.64 8.42 14.39
C SER A 122 -8.40 8.53 15.71
N PHE A 123 -9.61 9.05 15.64
CA PHE A 123 -10.54 9.07 16.78
C PHE A 123 -10.73 7.66 17.39
N ASP A 124 -10.88 6.64 16.54
CA ASP A 124 -10.99 5.25 16.99
C ASP A 124 -9.72 4.77 17.71
N ALA A 125 -8.55 5.12 17.22
CA ALA A 125 -7.28 4.80 17.87
C ALA A 125 -7.17 5.46 19.26
N MET A 126 -7.64 6.69 19.40
CA MET A 126 -7.71 7.38 20.68
C MET A 126 -8.61 6.64 21.67
N TRP A 127 -9.78 6.21 21.25
CA TRP A 127 -10.70 5.45 22.09
C TRP A 127 -10.15 4.05 22.47
N GLN A 128 -9.44 3.39 21.54
CA GLN A 128 -8.84 2.09 21.81
C GLN A 128 -7.70 2.16 22.82
N THR A 129 -7.04 3.28 22.97
CA THR A 129 -5.86 3.44 23.82
C THR A 129 -6.12 4.25 25.09
N ALA A 130 -7.30 4.85 25.23
CA ALA A 130 -7.66 5.72 26.35
C ALA A 130 -7.49 5.07 27.74
N PHE A 131 -7.58 3.75 27.82
CA PHE A 131 -7.40 2.99 29.08
C PHE A 131 -5.92 2.82 29.48
N ILE A 132 -4.97 3.04 28.58
CA ILE A 132 -3.52 2.88 28.81
C ILE A 132 -2.80 4.22 28.71
N VAL A 133 -3.17 5.05 27.73
CA VAL A 133 -2.58 6.36 27.51
C VAL A 133 -3.43 7.38 28.26
N PRO A 134 -2.95 7.90 29.38
CA PRO A 134 -3.70 8.88 30.16
C PRO A 134 -3.90 10.14 29.35
N ASP A 135 -5.10 10.36 28.86
CA ASP A 135 -5.51 11.63 28.30
C ASP A 135 -5.79 12.60 29.44
N LYS A 136 -5.13 13.74 29.41
CA LYS A 136 -5.36 14.82 30.37
C LYS A 136 -6.68 15.59 30.12
N SER A 137 -7.38 15.30 29.04
CA SER A 137 -8.68 15.87 28.72
C SER A 137 -9.79 14.98 29.23
N ASN A 138 -10.25 15.18 30.44
CA ASN A 138 -11.56 14.78 31.06
C ASN A 138 -12.43 13.76 30.27
N ILE A 139 -11.84 12.73 29.69
CA ILE A 139 -12.62 11.62 29.14
C ILE A 139 -13.12 10.85 30.35
N SER A 140 -14.44 10.88 30.53
CA SER A 140 -15.12 10.27 31.66
C SER A 140 -14.67 8.82 31.90
N ASP A 141 -14.76 8.33 33.13
CA ASP A 141 -14.47 6.95 33.57
C ASP A 141 -15.08 5.86 32.70
N TYR A 142 -16.07 6.20 31.89
CA TYR A 142 -16.72 5.28 30.94
C TYR A 142 -15.74 4.70 29.91
N TRP A 143 -14.67 5.40 29.55
CA TRP A 143 -13.71 5.00 28.54
C TRP A 143 -12.42 4.42 29.11
N SER A 144 -12.34 4.29 30.42
CA SER A 144 -11.17 3.73 31.11
C SER A 144 -11.01 2.20 30.94
N HIS A 145 -11.95 1.54 30.27
CA HIS A 145 -11.96 0.10 30.10
C HIS A 145 -11.77 -0.31 28.63
N LEU A 146 -11.19 -1.51 28.42
CA LEU A 146 -11.11 -2.14 27.11
C LEU A 146 -12.50 -2.16 26.47
N ASN A 147 -12.63 -1.42 25.37
CA ASN A 147 -13.90 -1.30 24.69
C ASN A 147 -14.18 -2.57 23.87
N ALA A 148 -15.31 -3.24 24.14
CA ALA A 148 -15.74 -4.45 23.45
C ALA A 148 -16.04 -4.26 21.94
N TRP A 149 -16.14 -3.01 21.47
CA TRP A 149 -16.37 -2.68 20.07
C TRP A 149 -15.13 -2.84 19.18
N HIS A 150 -13.94 -2.91 19.79
CA HIS A 150 -12.68 -3.06 19.07
C HIS A 150 -12.02 -4.41 19.42
N PRO A 151 -11.33 -5.05 18.46
CA PRO A 151 -10.61 -6.30 18.74
C PRO A 151 -9.57 -6.09 19.85
N PRO A 152 -9.65 -6.82 20.97
CA PRO A 152 -8.76 -6.58 22.12
C PRO A 152 -7.29 -6.69 21.77
N LEU A 153 -6.93 -7.65 20.92
CA LEU A 153 -5.54 -7.86 20.50
C LEU A 153 -4.98 -6.65 19.72
N HIS A 154 -5.81 -6.04 18.88
CA HIS A 154 -5.43 -4.84 18.13
C HIS A 154 -5.23 -3.64 19.08
N SER A 155 -6.15 -3.45 20.02
CA SER A 155 -6.06 -2.38 21.01
C SER A 155 -4.83 -2.53 21.91
N LEU A 156 -4.51 -3.76 22.34
CA LEU A 156 -3.30 -4.04 23.12
C LEU A 156 -2.02 -3.81 22.30
N TRP A 157 -2.02 -4.19 21.04
CA TRP A 157 -0.86 -3.96 20.16
C TRP A 157 -0.62 -2.47 19.93
N LEU A 158 -1.65 -1.70 19.61
CA LEU A 158 -1.55 -0.25 19.44
C LEU A 158 -1.08 0.42 20.74
N ALA A 159 -1.75 0.15 21.84
CA ALA A 159 -1.41 0.74 23.14
C ALA A 159 -0.02 0.31 23.62
N GLY A 160 0.34 -0.96 23.48
CA GLY A 160 1.67 -1.48 23.80
C GLY A 160 2.77 -0.80 22.97
N SER A 161 2.50 -0.55 21.69
CA SER A 161 3.42 0.19 20.82
C SER A 161 3.62 1.64 21.29
N LEU A 162 2.53 2.33 21.67
CA LEU A 162 2.59 3.70 22.19
C LEU A 162 3.38 3.77 23.51
N LEU A 163 3.13 2.85 24.44
CA LEU A 163 3.88 2.77 25.70
C LEU A 163 5.36 2.46 25.47
N LEU A 164 5.67 1.58 24.51
CA LEU A 164 7.06 1.28 24.14
C LEU A 164 7.76 2.52 23.60
N GLY A 165 7.11 3.29 22.72
CA GLY A 165 7.66 4.54 22.21
C GLY A 165 7.87 5.57 23.30
N GLN A 166 6.93 5.68 24.22
CA GLN A 166 7.05 6.56 25.39
C GLN A 166 8.22 6.13 26.31
N ALA A 167 8.35 4.84 26.57
CA ALA A 167 9.38 4.33 27.46
C ALA A 167 10.80 4.43 26.88
N LEU A 168 10.98 4.23 25.57
CA LEU A 168 12.30 4.21 24.92
C LEU A 168 12.74 5.57 24.39
N PHE A 169 11.80 6.41 23.95
CA PHE A 169 12.08 7.66 23.22
C PHE A 169 11.38 8.88 23.81
N ASP A 170 10.68 8.72 24.92
CA ASP A 170 9.82 9.77 25.53
C ASP A 170 8.84 10.38 24.53
N SER A 171 8.28 9.53 23.64
CA SER A 171 7.45 9.98 22.52
C SER A 171 6.38 8.96 22.12
N TYR A 172 5.12 9.33 22.25
CA TYR A 172 4.00 8.57 21.69
C TYR A 172 4.03 8.53 20.15
N GLY A 173 4.58 9.56 19.50
CA GLY A 173 4.79 9.58 18.05
C GLY A 173 5.75 8.47 17.58
N ALA A 174 6.82 8.20 18.34
CA ALA A 174 7.71 7.07 18.08
C ALA A 174 6.99 5.73 18.25
N GLY A 175 6.11 5.61 19.23
CA GLY A 175 5.26 4.45 19.43
C GLY A 175 4.27 4.24 18.27
N LEU A 176 3.66 5.32 17.77
CA LEU A 176 2.80 5.26 16.60
C LEU A 176 3.57 4.83 15.33
N ALA A 177 4.77 5.35 15.14
CA ALA A 177 5.64 4.91 14.05
C ALA A 177 5.95 3.41 14.12
N PHE A 178 6.31 2.92 15.31
CA PHE A 178 6.55 1.50 15.55
C PHE A 178 5.31 0.65 15.24
N TYR A 179 4.13 1.07 15.71
CA TYR A 179 2.86 0.42 15.40
C TYR A 179 2.61 0.38 13.88
N THR A 180 2.74 1.50 13.20
CA THR A 180 2.47 1.63 11.75
C THR A 180 3.40 0.72 10.94
N VAL A 181 4.70 0.71 11.24
CA VAL A 181 5.68 -0.14 10.56
C VAL A 181 5.39 -1.62 10.80
N THR A 182 5.18 -2.01 12.05
CA THR A 182 4.88 -3.42 12.39
C THR A 182 3.57 -3.89 11.78
N GLN A 183 2.55 -3.03 11.72
CA GLN A 183 1.29 -3.31 11.05
C GLN A 183 1.50 -3.60 9.56
N VAL A 184 2.23 -2.74 8.85
CA VAL A 184 2.54 -2.94 7.43
C VAL A 184 3.31 -4.24 7.21
N LEU A 185 4.31 -4.54 8.04
CA LEU A 185 5.10 -5.77 7.92
C LEU A 185 4.24 -7.02 8.12
N VAL A 186 3.40 -7.05 9.15
CA VAL A 186 2.53 -8.19 9.46
C VAL A 186 1.46 -8.38 8.37
N PHE A 187 0.78 -7.31 7.94
CA PHE A 187 -0.21 -7.42 6.87
C PHE A 187 0.42 -7.85 5.55
N SER A 188 1.57 -7.28 5.20
CA SER A 188 2.31 -7.68 3.99
C SER A 188 2.71 -9.16 4.02
N LEU A 189 3.09 -9.67 5.20
CA LEU A 189 3.44 -11.08 5.41
C LEU A 189 2.22 -12.00 5.22
N CYS A 190 1.07 -11.63 5.77
CA CYS A 190 -0.18 -12.36 5.60
C CYS A 190 -0.62 -12.40 4.13
N ILE A 191 -0.57 -11.25 3.43
CA ILE A 191 -0.92 -11.18 2.01
C ILE A 191 0.06 -11.99 1.16
N ALA A 192 1.37 -11.87 1.43
CA ALA A 192 2.40 -12.63 0.72
C ALA A 192 2.18 -14.15 0.88
N ARG A 193 1.71 -14.60 2.04
CA ARG A 193 1.40 -16.02 2.28
C ARG A 193 0.23 -16.52 1.46
N VAL A 194 -0.74 -15.66 1.18
CA VAL A 194 -1.92 -16.02 0.35
C VAL A 194 -1.56 -16.11 -1.13
N VAL A 195 -0.64 -15.26 -1.61
CA VAL A 195 -0.32 -15.14 -3.04
C VAL A 195 0.91 -15.94 -3.48
N SER A 196 1.65 -16.54 -2.57
CA SER A 196 2.85 -17.36 -2.84
C SER A 196 2.54 -18.85 -2.86
#